data_cbd8ae2f45961acdf1f994012b8d67e8
#
_entry.id   cbd8ae2f45961acdf1f994012b8d67e8
#
_cell.length_a   1.000
_cell.length_b   1.000
_cell.length_c   1.000
_cell.angle_alpha   90.00
_cell.angle_beta   90.00
_cell.angle_gamma   90.00
#
_symmetry.space_group_name_H-M   'P 1'
#
loop_
_entity.id
_entity.type
_entity.pdbx_description
1 polymer ?
#
loop_
_entity_poly.entity_id
_entity_poly.type
_entity_poly.pdbx_seq_one_letter_code
_entity_poly.pdbx_strand_id
1 'polypeptide(L)'
;MQIRLSVSRLMLTFGLIASVLSFVTQAQEFPSRTLQVIVPFTAGGPTDAMARVVGRELARLTNQPVVVENRPGAGGNVGSAQVARAEPDGYTMIVNGGLTHTLNPQIFAKTSGYALKDFKAVAAFAKSPMVLTVNPELGVNDVQQLVALAQAKPGALSFASGGQASNPHMAAELFRASTQTDMLHIPYKGTADSVKDIVSGRVQVGFFSPQVAEPLIQAGRLKALGVTSTTRIKGMDSIPTIAEQGVKEFVFESWYIVLVPAKTPTPVVTKLNQLINQALDNPETQKAFLSIGLDVIHATPEQTEASILAEQKKWSDLVRKIGLQLD
;
A
#
# COMPACT_ATOMS: atom_id res chain seq x y z
N MET A 1 28.80 -76.29 12.78
CA MET A 1 29.45 -74.97 13.08
C MET A 1 29.15 -73.89 12.03
N GLN A 2 28.16 -74.07 11.14
CA GLN A 2 27.84 -73.15 10.05
C GLN A 2 26.57 -72.30 10.28
N ILE A 3 25.73 -72.57 11.24
CA ILE A 3 24.43 -71.87 11.45
C ILE A 3 24.59 -70.61 12.30
N ARG A 4 25.62 -70.44 13.12
CA ARG A 4 25.83 -69.24 13.97
C ARG A 4 26.37 -68.03 13.24
N LEU A 5 26.98 -68.19 12.05
CA LEU A 5 27.52 -67.06 11.24
C LEU A 5 26.45 -66.28 10.40
N SER A 6 25.36 -67.00 10.10
CA SER A 6 24.27 -66.35 9.29
C SER A 6 23.42 -65.36 10.09
N VAL A 7 23.17 -65.66 11.38
CA VAL A 7 22.31 -64.78 12.22
C VAL A 7 22.99 -63.43 12.57
N SER A 8 24.32 -63.48 12.82
CA SER A 8 25.09 -62.25 13.11
C SER A 8 25.18 -61.29 11.93
N ARG A 9 25.25 -61.81 10.70
CA ARG A 9 25.27 -60.95 9.49
C ARG A 9 23.89 -60.34 9.19
N LEU A 10 22.81 -61.06 9.51
CA LEU A 10 21.45 -60.55 9.33
C LEU A 10 21.11 -59.47 10.35
N MET A 11 21.58 -59.56 11.60
CA MET A 11 21.40 -58.49 12.60
C MET A 11 22.25 -57.26 12.33
N LEU A 12 23.45 -57.38 11.76
CA LEU A 12 24.27 -56.22 11.37
C LEU A 12 23.64 -55.41 10.18
N THR A 13 23.05 -56.14 9.21
CA THR A 13 22.38 -55.47 8.07
C THR A 13 21.08 -54.78 8.49
N PHE A 14 20.33 -55.33 9.45
CA PHE A 14 19.10 -54.68 9.96
C PHE A 14 19.41 -53.43 10.82
N GLY A 15 20.52 -53.46 11.60
CA GLY A 15 20.99 -52.32 12.38
C GLY A 15 21.48 -51.14 11.50
N LEU A 16 22.07 -51.41 10.33
CA LEU A 16 22.54 -50.39 9.41
C LEU A 16 21.39 -49.71 8.66
N ILE A 17 20.32 -50.43 8.33
CA ILE A 17 19.13 -49.91 7.66
C ILE A 17 18.29 -49.03 8.62
N ALA A 18 18.22 -49.39 9.91
CA ALA A 18 17.52 -48.59 10.92
C ALA A 18 18.22 -47.25 11.21
N SER A 19 19.54 -47.15 11.05
CA SER A 19 20.31 -45.91 11.28
C SER A 19 20.20 -44.91 10.13
N VAL A 20 19.79 -45.33 8.93
CA VAL A 20 19.63 -44.45 7.76
C VAL A 20 18.25 -43.74 7.74
N LEU A 21 17.27 -44.25 8.49
CA LEU A 21 15.92 -43.72 8.55
C LEU A 21 15.73 -42.57 9.58
N SER A 22 16.77 -42.21 10.33
CA SER A 22 16.68 -41.20 11.39
C SER A 22 17.14 -39.80 10.98
N PHE A 23 17.42 -39.52 9.71
CA PHE A 23 17.43 -38.17 9.21
C PHE A 23 15.99 -37.70 9.01
N VAL A 24 15.27 -37.53 10.12
CA VAL A 24 14.15 -36.61 10.17
C VAL A 24 14.75 -35.25 9.81
N THR A 25 14.60 -34.88 8.55
CA THR A 25 14.85 -33.50 8.12
C THR A 25 13.97 -32.66 9.01
N GLN A 26 14.51 -32.10 10.08
CA GLN A 26 13.86 -31.02 10.81
C GLN A 26 13.64 -29.94 9.74
N ALA A 27 12.41 -29.84 9.26
CA ALA A 27 12.04 -28.76 8.36
C ALA A 27 12.44 -27.47 9.08
N GLN A 28 13.46 -26.79 8.56
CA GLN A 28 13.99 -25.58 9.17
C GLN A 28 12.82 -24.63 9.33
N GLU A 29 12.54 -24.22 10.58
CA GLU A 29 11.38 -23.38 10.88
C GLU A 29 11.51 -22.06 10.11
N PHE A 30 10.54 -21.74 9.27
CA PHE A 30 10.53 -20.50 8.50
C PHE A 30 10.20 -19.31 9.41
N PRO A 31 10.95 -18.18 9.31
CA PRO A 31 12.16 -17.96 8.53
C PRO A 31 13.44 -18.40 9.26
N SER A 32 14.40 -18.96 8.55
CA SER A 32 15.69 -19.43 9.08
C SER A 32 16.90 -18.67 8.54
N ARG A 33 16.68 -17.64 7.74
CA ARG A 33 17.70 -16.75 7.16
C ARG A 33 17.13 -15.36 6.92
N THR A 34 17.98 -14.45 6.46
CA THR A 34 17.62 -13.05 6.18
C THR A 34 16.38 -12.93 5.30
N LEU A 35 15.42 -12.13 5.76
CA LEU A 35 14.27 -11.67 4.97
C LEU A 35 14.62 -10.39 4.21
N GLN A 36 14.20 -10.31 2.96
CA GLN A 36 14.37 -9.12 2.12
C GLN A 36 13.02 -8.46 1.86
N VAL A 37 12.93 -7.18 2.17
CA VAL A 37 11.75 -6.35 1.95
C VAL A 37 12.06 -5.31 0.88
N ILE A 38 11.49 -5.47 -0.29
CA ILE A 38 11.63 -4.50 -1.39
C ILE A 38 10.63 -3.36 -1.19
N VAL A 39 11.11 -2.13 -1.29
CA VAL A 39 10.29 -0.92 -1.33
C VAL A 39 10.46 -0.28 -2.70
N PRO A 40 9.40 -0.19 -3.54
CA PRO A 40 9.52 0.26 -4.93
C PRO A 40 9.61 1.79 -5.07
N PHE A 41 9.99 2.48 -4.01
CA PHE A 41 10.10 3.95 -3.95
C PHE A 41 11.42 4.37 -3.30
N THR A 42 11.76 5.66 -3.43
CA THR A 42 12.95 6.25 -2.81
C THR A 42 12.90 6.17 -1.28
N ALA A 43 14.07 6.06 -0.67
CA ALA A 43 14.19 6.07 0.78
C ALA A 43 13.65 7.38 1.41
N GLY A 44 13.14 7.28 2.64
CA GLY A 44 12.59 8.42 3.40
C GLY A 44 11.11 8.72 3.10
N GLY A 45 10.47 8.02 2.16
CA GLY A 45 9.04 8.13 1.92
C GLY A 45 8.20 7.28 2.90
N PRO A 46 6.86 7.47 2.94
CA PRO A 46 5.97 6.74 3.86
C PRO A 46 6.12 5.21 3.74
N THR A 47 6.18 4.69 2.53
CA THR A 47 6.34 3.23 2.29
C THR A 47 7.65 2.69 2.85
N ASP A 48 8.75 3.46 2.72
CA ASP A 48 10.05 3.11 3.29
C ASP A 48 10.01 3.13 4.82
N ALA A 49 9.44 4.17 5.40
CA ALA A 49 9.29 4.30 6.86
C ALA A 49 8.51 3.11 7.45
N MET A 50 7.37 2.76 6.85
CA MET A 50 6.57 1.60 7.26
C MET A 50 7.33 0.28 7.14
N ALA A 51 7.99 0.04 6.00
CA ALA A 51 8.75 -1.17 5.77
C ALA A 51 9.86 -1.35 6.80
N ARG A 52 10.52 -0.25 7.20
CA ARG A 52 11.56 -0.28 8.25
C ARG A 52 11.00 -0.51 9.65
N VAL A 53 9.83 0.06 9.97
CA VAL A 53 9.14 -0.20 11.26
C VAL A 53 8.74 -1.67 11.36
N VAL A 54 8.02 -2.19 10.37
CA VAL A 54 7.61 -3.61 10.32
C VAL A 54 8.84 -4.52 10.26
N GLY A 55 9.85 -4.18 9.46
CA GLY A 55 11.08 -4.97 9.33
C GLY A 55 11.86 -5.11 10.64
N ARG A 56 11.95 -4.06 11.47
CA ARG A 56 12.57 -4.15 12.80
C ARG A 56 11.82 -5.12 13.71
N GLU A 57 10.48 -5.06 13.73
CA GLU A 57 9.68 -5.98 14.53
C GLU A 57 9.76 -7.42 14.02
N LEU A 58 9.73 -7.63 12.72
CA LEU A 58 9.94 -8.95 12.13
C LEU A 58 11.31 -9.52 12.54
N ALA A 59 12.37 -8.72 12.51
CA ALA A 59 13.70 -9.15 12.95
C ALA A 59 13.70 -9.55 14.42
N ARG A 60 13.04 -8.79 15.28
CA ARG A 60 12.89 -9.11 16.72
C ARG A 60 12.08 -10.40 16.95
N LEU A 61 10.97 -10.57 16.23
CA LEU A 61 10.08 -11.72 16.39
C LEU A 61 10.68 -13.03 15.88
N THR A 62 11.51 -12.97 14.84
CA THR A 62 12.05 -14.15 14.15
C THR A 62 13.50 -14.46 14.53
N ASN A 63 14.17 -13.54 15.21
CA ASN A 63 15.62 -13.58 15.44
C ASN A 63 16.42 -13.75 14.13
N GLN A 64 15.88 -13.24 13.02
CA GLN A 64 16.53 -13.24 11.71
C GLN A 64 16.72 -11.81 11.22
N PRO A 65 17.81 -11.48 10.51
CA PRO A 65 17.97 -10.17 9.91
C PRO A 65 16.85 -9.87 8.89
N VAL A 66 16.38 -8.62 8.86
CA VAL A 66 15.45 -8.12 7.85
C VAL A 66 16.09 -6.91 7.15
N VAL A 67 16.31 -7.05 5.85
CA VAL A 67 16.93 -6.01 5.02
C VAL A 67 15.85 -5.31 4.20
N VAL A 68 15.70 -4.01 4.38
CA VAL A 68 14.82 -3.15 3.58
C VAL A 68 15.63 -2.53 2.46
N GLU A 69 15.25 -2.81 1.23
CA GLU A 69 15.93 -2.36 0.02
C GLU A 69 15.01 -1.49 -0.84
N ASN A 70 15.44 -0.27 -1.15
CA ASN A 70 14.70 0.65 -2.02
C ASN A 70 15.05 0.37 -3.49
N ARG A 71 14.04 0.09 -4.33
CA ARG A 71 14.13 -0.15 -5.77
C ARG A 71 13.19 0.76 -6.55
N PRO A 72 13.48 2.08 -6.59
CA PRO A 72 12.61 3.03 -7.27
C PRO A 72 12.68 2.92 -8.78
N GLY A 73 11.67 3.42 -9.47
CA GLY A 73 11.63 3.56 -10.92
C GLY A 73 10.26 3.23 -11.51
N ALA A 74 9.91 3.94 -12.57
CA ALA A 74 8.68 3.76 -13.35
C ALA A 74 7.41 3.66 -12.46
N GLY A 75 7.24 4.59 -11.51
CA GLY A 75 6.07 4.59 -10.61
C GLY A 75 5.97 3.38 -9.65
N GLY A 76 7.10 2.69 -9.38
CA GLY A 76 7.14 1.48 -8.55
C GLY A 76 7.21 0.17 -9.36
N ASN A 77 7.12 0.23 -10.69
CA ASN A 77 7.11 -0.97 -11.53
C ASN A 77 8.43 -1.74 -11.47
N VAL A 78 9.58 -1.05 -11.34
CA VAL A 78 10.90 -1.70 -11.28
C VAL A 78 11.00 -2.65 -10.08
N GLY A 79 10.70 -2.18 -8.88
CA GLY A 79 10.73 -3.00 -7.66
C GLY A 79 9.66 -4.10 -7.68
N SER A 80 8.46 -3.80 -8.18
CA SER A 80 7.38 -4.79 -8.32
C SER A 80 7.77 -5.92 -9.26
N ALA A 81 8.32 -5.60 -10.45
CA ALA A 81 8.77 -6.61 -11.42
C ALA A 81 9.93 -7.46 -10.89
N GLN A 82 10.81 -6.90 -10.06
CA GLN A 82 11.87 -7.67 -9.40
C GLN A 82 11.28 -8.75 -8.48
N VAL A 83 10.32 -8.38 -7.62
CA VAL A 83 9.72 -9.35 -6.68
C VAL A 83 8.84 -10.37 -7.40
N ALA A 84 8.12 -9.97 -8.45
CA ALA A 84 7.33 -10.90 -9.25
C ALA A 84 8.17 -12.08 -9.82
N ARG A 85 9.49 -11.87 -10.02
CA ARG A 85 10.45 -12.85 -10.56
C ARG A 85 11.33 -13.49 -9.49
N ALA A 86 11.19 -13.11 -8.22
CA ALA A 86 11.98 -13.68 -7.15
C ALA A 86 11.59 -15.14 -6.85
N GLU A 87 12.47 -15.85 -6.14
CA GLU A 87 12.19 -17.21 -5.70
C GLU A 87 10.93 -17.22 -4.81
N PRO A 88 9.98 -18.15 -5.04
CA PRO A 88 8.70 -18.18 -4.32
C PRO A 88 8.82 -18.91 -2.97
N ASP A 89 9.82 -18.57 -2.19
CA ASP A 89 10.15 -19.23 -0.90
C ASP A 89 9.77 -18.37 0.32
N GLY A 90 9.24 -17.14 0.08
CA GLY A 90 8.81 -16.21 1.12
C GLY A 90 9.90 -15.33 1.71
N TYR A 91 11.15 -15.49 1.30
CA TYR A 91 12.26 -14.66 1.81
C TYR A 91 12.39 -13.30 1.11
N THR A 92 11.77 -13.15 -0.05
CA THR A 92 11.68 -11.86 -0.74
C THR A 92 10.22 -11.42 -0.81
N MET A 93 9.92 -10.27 -0.23
CA MET A 93 8.59 -9.66 -0.23
C MET A 93 8.65 -8.21 -0.68
N ILE A 94 7.52 -7.65 -1.09
CA ILE A 94 7.39 -6.23 -1.40
C ILE A 94 6.40 -5.57 -0.43
N VAL A 95 6.75 -4.39 0.05
CA VAL A 95 5.82 -3.44 0.67
C VAL A 95 5.45 -2.40 -0.39
N ASN A 96 4.18 -2.35 -0.75
CA ASN A 96 3.68 -1.47 -1.81
C ASN A 96 2.38 -0.77 -1.43
N GLY A 97 2.05 0.31 -2.12
CA GLY A 97 0.71 0.90 -2.07
C GLY A 97 -0.29 0.03 -2.85
N GLY A 98 -1.47 -0.17 -2.29
CA GLY A 98 -2.53 -0.93 -2.95
C GLY A 98 -2.91 -0.32 -4.30
N LEU A 99 -3.05 1.01 -4.37
CA LEU A 99 -3.31 1.73 -5.62
C LEU A 99 -2.23 1.45 -6.67
N THR A 100 -0.95 1.60 -6.32
CA THR A 100 0.17 1.34 -7.24
C THR A 100 0.10 -0.08 -7.78
N HIS A 101 -0.16 -1.05 -6.91
CA HIS A 101 -0.23 -2.45 -7.29
C HIS A 101 -1.40 -2.73 -8.24
N THR A 102 -2.58 -2.18 -7.97
CA THR A 102 -3.81 -2.47 -8.73
C THR A 102 -3.95 -1.62 -9.99
N LEU A 103 -3.41 -0.39 -10.00
CA LEU A 103 -3.57 0.56 -11.08
C LEU A 103 -2.46 0.46 -12.13
N ASN A 104 -1.19 0.35 -11.72
CA ASN A 104 -0.06 0.40 -12.63
C ASN A 104 -0.12 -0.64 -13.78
N PRO A 105 -0.49 -1.92 -13.55
CA PRO A 105 -0.61 -2.88 -14.64
C PRO A 105 -1.67 -2.52 -15.68
N GLN A 106 -2.55 -1.57 -15.38
CA GLN A 106 -3.61 -1.13 -16.28
C GLN A 106 -3.20 0.08 -17.11
N ILE A 107 -2.55 1.06 -16.47
CA ILE A 107 -2.16 2.33 -17.11
C ILE A 107 -0.76 2.28 -17.74
N PHE A 108 0.08 1.32 -17.30
CA PHE A 108 1.38 1.00 -17.88
C PHE A 108 1.39 -0.43 -18.44
N ALA A 109 0.35 -0.78 -19.23
CA ALA A 109 0.13 -2.15 -19.67
C ALA A 109 1.31 -2.76 -20.44
N LYS A 110 2.05 -1.94 -21.20
CA LYS A 110 3.23 -2.36 -21.98
C LYS A 110 4.53 -2.36 -21.18
N THR A 111 4.64 -1.55 -20.14
CA THR A 111 5.92 -1.25 -19.47
C THR A 111 5.96 -1.63 -17.98
N SER A 112 4.84 -2.05 -17.37
CA SER A 112 4.79 -2.44 -15.94
C SER A 112 5.76 -3.58 -15.60
N GLY A 113 5.92 -4.54 -16.52
CA GLY A 113 6.82 -5.70 -16.36
C GLY A 113 6.31 -6.76 -15.37
N TYR A 114 5.07 -6.65 -14.89
CA TYR A 114 4.37 -7.61 -14.03
C TYR A 114 2.85 -7.53 -14.23
N ALA A 115 2.15 -8.54 -13.75
CA ALA A 115 0.68 -8.59 -13.64
C ALA A 115 0.27 -8.92 -12.21
N LEU A 116 -0.99 -8.62 -11.82
CA LEU A 116 -1.49 -8.92 -10.46
C LEU A 116 -1.34 -10.41 -10.11
N LYS A 117 -1.61 -11.29 -11.09
CA LYS A 117 -1.48 -12.75 -10.94
C LYS A 117 -0.07 -13.25 -10.61
N ASP A 118 0.96 -12.41 -10.75
CA ASP A 118 2.35 -12.77 -10.45
C ASP A 118 2.67 -12.65 -8.95
N PHE A 119 1.67 -12.20 -8.16
CA PHE A 119 1.80 -12.04 -6.72
C PHE A 119 0.77 -12.83 -5.94
N LYS A 120 1.07 -13.05 -4.68
CA LYS A 120 0.17 -13.59 -3.66
C LYS A 120 0.13 -12.62 -2.48
N ALA A 121 -1.08 -12.28 -2.05
CA ALA A 121 -1.28 -11.38 -0.93
C ALA A 121 -0.81 -12.02 0.38
N VAL A 122 -0.13 -11.23 1.22
CA VAL A 122 0.26 -11.62 2.58
C VAL A 122 -0.59 -10.85 3.60
N ALA A 123 -0.58 -9.52 3.54
CA ALA A 123 -1.32 -8.68 4.47
C ALA A 123 -1.61 -7.31 3.87
N ALA A 124 -2.80 -6.75 4.12
CA ALA A 124 -2.98 -5.32 4.17
C ALA A 124 -2.75 -4.87 5.62
N PHE A 125 -1.92 -3.85 5.83
CA PHE A 125 -1.39 -3.58 7.16
C PHE A 125 -1.50 -2.12 7.61
N ALA A 126 -1.78 -1.20 6.69
CA ALA A 126 -1.99 0.21 7.00
C ALA A 126 -2.89 0.88 5.98
N LYS A 127 -3.56 1.93 6.42
CA LYS A 127 -4.34 2.82 5.57
C LYS A 127 -4.23 4.27 6.03
N SER A 128 -4.54 5.21 5.13
CA SER A 128 -4.61 6.63 5.42
C SER A 128 -5.66 7.28 4.54
N PRO A 129 -6.61 8.02 5.12
CA PRO A 129 -7.50 8.88 4.37
C PRO A 129 -6.74 10.10 3.83
N MET A 130 -7.41 10.87 3.00
CA MET A 130 -6.95 12.18 2.55
C MET A 130 -7.93 13.26 3.01
N VAL A 131 -7.45 14.49 3.02
CA VAL A 131 -8.26 15.69 3.27
C VAL A 131 -8.38 16.45 1.95
N LEU A 132 -9.60 16.67 1.50
CA LEU A 132 -9.90 17.60 0.42
C LEU A 132 -9.70 19.02 0.93
N THR A 133 -8.73 19.70 0.36
CA THR A 133 -8.36 21.06 0.74
C THR A 133 -8.48 22.02 -0.43
N VAL A 134 -8.72 23.29 -0.11
CA VAL A 134 -8.72 24.36 -1.08
C VAL A 134 -7.91 25.55 -0.58
N ASN A 135 -7.48 26.42 -1.52
CA ASN A 135 -6.99 27.74 -1.15
C ASN A 135 -8.13 28.54 -0.50
N PRO A 136 -7.93 29.19 0.67
CA PRO A 136 -8.97 29.93 1.38
C PRO A 136 -9.61 31.06 0.54
N GLU A 137 -8.85 31.70 -0.38
CA GLU A 137 -9.34 32.78 -1.23
C GLU A 137 -10.34 32.29 -2.29
N LEU A 138 -10.50 30.97 -2.48
CA LEU A 138 -11.53 30.43 -3.37
C LEU A 138 -12.96 30.75 -2.88
N GLY A 139 -13.12 31.03 -1.57
CA GLY A 139 -14.38 31.48 -0.99
C GLY A 139 -15.44 30.41 -0.79
N VAL A 140 -15.11 29.12 -0.97
CA VAL A 140 -16.02 27.98 -0.72
C VAL A 140 -15.85 27.46 0.71
N ASN A 141 -16.93 26.95 1.32
CA ASN A 141 -16.94 26.51 2.71
C ASN A 141 -17.19 25.02 2.92
N ASP A 142 -17.69 24.34 1.89
CA ASP A 142 -18.07 22.93 1.92
C ASP A 142 -17.92 22.30 0.53
N VAL A 143 -18.11 20.98 0.48
CA VAL A 143 -17.99 20.21 -0.77
C VAL A 143 -19.04 20.63 -1.80
N GLN A 144 -20.28 20.94 -1.36
CA GLN A 144 -21.35 21.30 -2.27
C GLN A 144 -21.08 22.64 -2.97
N GLN A 145 -20.52 23.63 -2.25
CA GLN A 145 -20.12 24.92 -2.84
C GLN A 145 -18.97 24.74 -3.84
N LEU A 146 -17.99 23.87 -3.54
CA LEU A 146 -16.93 23.55 -4.51
C LEU A 146 -17.50 22.89 -5.77
N VAL A 147 -18.40 21.91 -5.61
CA VAL A 147 -19.06 21.23 -6.74
C VAL A 147 -19.84 22.24 -7.58
N ALA A 148 -20.67 23.07 -6.95
CA ALA A 148 -21.45 24.09 -7.65
C ALA A 148 -20.56 25.07 -8.43
N LEU A 149 -19.45 25.52 -7.81
CA LEU A 149 -18.50 26.43 -8.48
C LEU A 149 -17.82 25.75 -9.68
N ALA A 150 -17.38 24.51 -9.54
CA ALA A 150 -16.74 23.76 -10.62
C ALA A 150 -17.70 23.46 -11.77
N GLN A 151 -18.97 23.16 -11.47
CA GLN A 151 -20.01 22.91 -12.48
C GLN A 151 -20.43 24.23 -13.21
N ALA A 152 -20.46 25.33 -12.47
CA ALA A 152 -20.78 26.65 -13.08
C ALA A 152 -19.67 27.19 -14.00
N LYS A 153 -18.43 26.73 -13.81
CA LYS A 153 -17.25 27.17 -14.57
C LYS A 153 -16.38 25.97 -14.95
N PRO A 154 -16.82 25.08 -15.87
CA PRO A 154 -16.07 23.93 -16.29
C PRO A 154 -14.66 24.30 -16.78
N GLY A 155 -13.64 23.56 -16.32
CA GLY A 155 -12.22 23.76 -16.66
C GLY A 155 -11.56 24.99 -16.03
N ALA A 156 -12.29 25.83 -15.28
CA ALA A 156 -11.72 27.05 -14.68
C ALA A 156 -10.96 26.76 -13.37
N LEU A 157 -11.32 25.71 -12.65
CA LEU A 157 -10.62 25.28 -11.46
C LEU A 157 -9.54 24.27 -11.82
N SER A 158 -8.44 24.28 -11.06
CA SER A 158 -7.38 23.29 -11.18
C SER A 158 -7.15 22.56 -9.86
N PHE A 159 -6.67 21.33 -9.96
CA PHE A 159 -6.23 20.55 -8.81
C PHE A 159 -4.79 20.10 -8.97
N ALA A 160 -4.04 20.10 -7.87
CA ALA A 160 -2.65 19.67 -7.83
C ALA A 160 -2.50 18.24 -7.33
N SER A 161 -1.49 17.54 -7.85
CA SER A 161 -1.09 16.22 -7.35
C SER A 161 0.42 16.07 -7.32
N GLY A 162 0.91 15.06 -6.61
CA GLY A 162 2.32 14.66 -6.60
C GLY A 162 2.80 13.93 -7.86
N GLY A 163 2.01 13.97 -8.94
CA GLY A 163 2.29 13.34 -10.22
C GLY A 163 1.14 12.47 -10.72
N GLN A 164 1.24 12.03 -11.97
CA GLN A 164 0.23 11.17 -12.58
C GLN A 164 0.10 9.85 -11.84
N ALA A 165 -1.11 9.33 -11.74
CA ALA A 165 -1.47 8.10 -11.02
C ALA A 165 -1.10 8.06 -9.52
N SER A 166 -0.65 9.18 -8.93
CA SER A 166 -0.46 9.29 -7.49
C SER A 166 -1.80 9.24 -6.74
N ASN A 167 -1.77 8.90 -5.44
CA ASN A 167 -2.97 8.91 -4.60
C ASN A 167 -3.76 10.24 -4.69
N PRO A 168 -3.14 11.45 -4.59
CA PRO A 168 -3.85 12.72 -4.77
C PRO A 168 -4.50 12.88 -6.15
N HIS A 169 -3.82 12.43 -7.21
CA HIS A 169 -4.39 12.43 -8.55
C HIS A 169 -5.65 11.59 -8.63
N MET A 170 -5.56 10.34 -8.22
CA MET A 170 -6.67 9.39 -8.33
C MET A 170 -7.83 9.74 -7.38
N ALA A 171 -7.55 10.33 -6.21
CA ALA A 171 -8.60 10.88 -5.34
C ALA A 171 -9.38 12.01 -6.03
N ALA A 172 -8.67 12.93 -6.70
CA ALA A 172 -9.28 14.03 -7.44
C ALA A 172 -10.06 13.53 -8.68
N GLU A 173 -9.53 12.55 -9.41
CA GLU A 173 -10.23 11.96 -10.56
C GLU A 173 -11.51 11.21 -10.13
N LEU A 174 -11.44 10.49 -9.00
CA LEU A 174 -12.63 9.87 -8.42
C LEU A 174 -13.66 10.93 -8.01
N PHE A 175 -13.21 12.05 -7.41
CA PHE A 175 -14.07 13.15 -7.04
C PHE A 175 -14.74 13.80 -8.27
N ARG A 176 -13.96 14.12 -9.30
CA ARG A 176 -14.46 14.65 -10.58
C ARG A 176 -15.51 13.74 -11.20
N ALA A 177 -15.22 12.44 -11.24
CA ALA A 177 -16.12 11.42 -11.81
C ALA A 177 -17.42 11.26 -11.01
N SER A 178 -17.35 11.36 -9.66
CA SER A 178 -18.49 11.23 -8.75
C SER A 178 -19.37 12.48 -8.73
N THR A 179 -18.79 13.66 -8.95
CA THR A 179 -19.50 14.94 -8.90
C THR A 179 -19.80 15.52 -10.28
N GLN A 180 -19.37 14.88 -11.35
CA GLN A 180 -19.50 15.36 -12.74
C GLN A 180 -18.94 16.80 -12.90
N THR A 181 -17.81 17.07 -12.24
CA THR A 181 -17.11 18.36 -12.33
C THR A 181 -15.95 18.25 -13.31
N ASP A 182 -15.62 19.37 -13.95
CA ASP A 182 -14.45 19.50 -14.81
C ASP A 182 -13.42 20.44 -14.16
N MET A 183 -12.25 19.88 -13.79
CA MET A 183 -11.12 20.60 -13.19
C MET A 183 -9.84 20.17 -13.88
N LEU A 184 -8.92 21.09 -14.13
CA LEU A 184 -7.67 20.85 -14.81
C LEU A 184 -6.65 20.19 -13.85
N HIS A 185 -6.07 19.07 -14.24
CA HIS A 185 -5.00 18.43 -13.47
C HIS A 185 -3.64 19.12 -13.68
N ILE A 186 -2.98 19.51 -12.59
CA ILE A 186 -1.61 20.06 -12.58
C ILE A 186 -0.70 19.06 -11.85
N PRO A 187 0.07 18.24 -12.58
CA PRO A 187 1.00 17.29 -11.97
C PRO A 187 2.30 17.96 -11.52
N TYR A 188 2.77 17.63 -10.32
CA TYR A 188 4.05 18.03 -9.76
C TYR A 188 4.97 16.82 -9.57
N LYS A 189 6.27 17.05 -9.32
CA LYS A 189 7.22 15.98 -9.02
C LYS A 189 7.13 15.45 -7.58
N GLY A 190 6.22 16.00 -6.78
CA GLY A 190 6.01 15.60 -5.39
C GLY A 190 5.01 16.51 -4.67
N THR A 191 4.60 16.09 -3.47
CA THR A 191 3.58 16.78 -2.66
C THR A 191 4.02 18.17 -2.23
N ALA A 192 5.30 18.38 -1.91
CA ALA A 192 5.79 19.66 -1.39
C ALA A 192 5.59 20.83 -2.37
N ASP A 193 5.81 20.59 -3.67
CA ASP A 193 5.63 21.63 -4.69
C ASP A 193 4.15 21.86 -4.99
N SER A 194 3.34 20.81 -5.00
CA SER A 194 1.88 20.94 -5.16
C SER A 194 1.25 21.75 -4.03
N VAL A 195 1.70 21.55 -2.78
CA VAL A 195 1.24 22.35 -1.62
C VAL A 195 1.56 23.83 -1.78
N LYS A 196 2.79 24.17 -2.20
CA LYS A 196 3.19 25.60 -2.38
C LYS A 196 2.26 26.33 -3.34
N ASP A 197 1.90 25.68 -4.45
CA ASP A 197 1.08 26.33 -5.47
C ASP A 197 -0.40 26.43 -5.07
N ILE A 198 -0.92 25.51 -4.25
CA ILE A 198 -2.26 25.68 -3.67
C ILE A 198 -2.26 26.80 -2.62
N VAL A 199 -1.26 26.82 -1.74
CA VAL A 199 -1.12 27.87 -0.72
C VAL A 199 -0.98 29.26 -1.35
N SER A 200 -0.33 29.38 -2.52
CA SER A 200 -0.20 30.66 -3.25
C SER A 200 -1.42 31.02 -4.13
N GLY A 201 -2.43 30.16 -4.19
CA GLY A 201 -3.62 30.39 -5.03
C GLY A 201 -3.44 30.09 -6.52
N ARG A 202 -2.25 29.67 -6.97
CA ARG A 202 -2.02 29.31 -8.39
C ARG A 202 -2.85 28.09 -8.81
N VAL A 203 -3.04 27.15 -7.88
CA VAL A 203 -3.92 25.99 -8.02
C VAL A 203 -4.92 26.03 -6.87
N GLN A 204 -6.17 25.66 -7.12
CA GLN A 204 -7.25 25.88 -6.16
C GLN A 204 -7.49 24.70 -5.23
N VAL A 205 -7.32 23.46 -5.70
CA VAL A 205 -7.79 22.23 -5.04
C VAL A 205 -6.66 21.24 -4.85
N GLY A 206 -6.66 20.52 -3.72
CA GLY A 206 -5.74 19.40 -3.48
C GLY A 206 -6.27 18.38 -2.48
N PHE A 207 -5.79 17.16 -2.65
CA PHE A 207 -6.02 16.06 -1.70
C PHE A 207 -4.69 15.74 -1.01
N PHE A 208 -4.62 15.92 0.31
CA PHE A 208 -3.39 15.70 1.07
C PHE A 208 -3.63 14.73 2.22
N SER A 209 -2.56 14.03 2.62
CA SER A 209 -2.61 13.27 3.87
C SER A 209 -2.84 14.21 5.07
N PRO A 210 -3.44 13.72 6.16
CA PRO A 210 -3.70 14.53 7.36
C PRO A 210 -2.45 15.27 7.85
N GLN A 211 -1.26 14.62 7.84
CA GLN A 211 0.00 15.21 8.32
C GLN A 211 0.46 16.41 7.50
N VAL A 212 0.12 16.43 6.21
CA VAL A 212 0.43 17.56 5.33
C VAL A 212 -0.63 18.64 5.48
N ALA A 213 -1.90 18.25 5.58
CA ALA A 213 -3.02 19.18 5.59
C ALA A 213 -3.18 19.91 6.94
N GLU A 214 -3.09 19.17 8.06
CA GLU A 214 -3.42 19.68 9.39
C GLU A 214 -2.65 20.93 9.80
N PRO A 215 -1.29 20.98 9.72
CA PRO A 215 -0.55 22.18 10.11
C PRO A 215 -0.88 23.38 9.24
N LEU A 216 -1.22 23.19 7.97
CA LEU A 216 -1.57 24.25 7.05
C LEU A 216 -3.00 24.77 7.26
N ILE A 217 -3.92 23.89 7.66
CA ILE A 217 -5.29 24.24 8.05
C ILE A 217 -5.26 25.05 9.34
N GLN A 218 -4.51 24.60 10.36
CA GLN A 218 -4.34 25.32 11.63
C GLN A 218 -3.71 26.71 11.43
N ALA A 219 -2.79 26.83 10.46
CA ALA A 219 -2.18 28.11 10.09
C ALA A 219 -3.06 28.97 9.17
N GLY A 220 -4.28 28.54 8.82
CA GLY A 220 -5.17 29.25 7.90
C GLY A 220 -4.67 29.34 6.45
N ARG A 221 -3.64 28.53 6.09
CA ARG A 221 -3.03 28.53 4.75
C ARG A 221 -3.78 27.62 3.77
N LEU A 222 -4.52 26.64 4.27
CA LEU A 222 -5.45 25.79 3.55
C LEU A 222 -6.78 25.75 4.29
N LYS A 223 -7.85 25.51 3.54
CA LYS A 223 -9.17 25.23 4.09
C LYS A 223 -9.55 23.80 3.77
N ALA A 224 -9.88 23.02 4.81
CA ALA A 224 -10.43 21.68 4.65
C ALA A 224 -11.92 21.75 4.31
N LEU A 225 -12.34 21.00 3.31
CA LEU A 225 -13.75 20.85 2.96
C LEU A 225 -14.33 19.51 3.37
N GLY A 226 -13.52 18.45 3.38
CA GLY A 226 -13.98 17.12 3.76
C GLY A 226 -12.86 16.09 3.80
N VAL A 227 -13.11 14.99 4.49
CA VAL A 227 -12.20 13.84 4.50
C VAL A 227 -12.71 12.73 3.58
N THR A 228 -11.79 11.94 3.04
CA THR A 228 -12.10 10.95 2.01
C THR A 228 -12.49 9.58 2.57
N SER A 229 -12.40 9.39 3.89
CA SER A 229 -12.75 8.17 4.60
C SER A 229 -14.26 8.01 4.81
N THR A 230 -14.68 6.82 5.20
CA THR A 230 -16.08 6.52 5.58
C THR A 230 -16.49 7.16 6.91
N THR A 231 -15.50 7.48 7.77
CA THR A 231 -15.68 8.13 9.07
C THR A 231 -14.75 9.34 9.17
N ARG A 232 -15.08 10.28 10.06
CA ARG A 232 -14.22 11.43 10.35
C ARG A 232 -12.89 10.98 10.93
N ILE A 233 -11.83 11.74 10.67
CA ILE A 233 -10.49 11.45 11.18
C ILE A 233 -10.40 11.89 12.63
N LYS A 234 -9.94 11.00 13.50
CA LYS A 234 -9.70 11.31 14.92
C LYS A 234 -8.70 12.46 15.04
N GLY A 235 -9.06 13.47 15.82
CA GLY A 235 -8.28 14.71 15.96
C GLY A 235 -8.63 15.78 14.92
N MET A 236 -9.38 15.44 13.87
CA MET A 236 -9.94 16.37 12.89
C MET A 236 -11.47 16.25 12.83
N ASP A 237 -12.11 15.97 13.95
CA ASP A 237 -13.53 15.62 14.08
C ASP A 237 -14.49 16.71 13.58
N SER A 238 -14.03 17.96 13.51
CA SER A 238 -14.80 19.07 12.94
C SER A 238 -14.95 19.02 11.41
N ILE A 239 -14.11 18.21 10.72
CA ILE A 239 -14.13 18.10 9.26
C ILE A 239 -15.04 16.91 8.89
N PRO A 240 -16.18 17.13 8.21
CA PRO A 240 -17.08 16.07 7.81
C PRO A 240 -16.46 15.21 6.71
N THR A 241 -16.99 14.01 6.50
CA THR A 241 -16.63 13.22 5.32
C THR A 241 -17.23 13.82 4.05
N ILE A 242 -16.62 13.56 2.90
CA ILE A 242 -17.17 13.99 1.59
C ILE A 242 -18.54 13.32 1.37
N ALA A 243 -18.72 12.07 1.86
CA ALA A 243 -19.99 11.35 1.77
C ALA A 243 -21.09 11.99 2.62
N GLU A 244 -20.79 12.48 3.85
CA GLU A 244 -21.73 13.23 4.71
C GLU A 244 -22.25 14.49 4.02
N GLN A 245 -21.48 15.07 3.09
CA GLN A 245 -21.82 16.26 2.35
C GLN A 245 -22.49 15.98 0.98
N GLY A 246 -23.05 14.79 0.81
CA GLY A 246 -23.92 14.45 -0.31
C GLY A 246 -23.24 13.81 -1.52
N VAL A 247 -21.93 13.64 -1.53
CA VAL A 247 -21.25 12.80 -2.53
C VAL A 247 -21.27 11.35 -2.05
N LYS A 248 -22.45 10.75 -2.17
CA LYS A 248 -22.71 9.40 -1.67
C LYS A 248 -21.69 8.40 -2.25
N GLU A 249 -21.30 7.44 -1.42
CA GLU A 249 -20.34 6.37 -1.78
C GLU A 249 -18.92 6.86 -2.14
N PHE A 250 -18.62 8.15 -1.99
CA PHE A 250 -17.26 8.62 -2.18
C PHE A 250 -16.39 8.14 -1.03
N VAL A 251 -15.45 7.23 -1.34
CA VAL A 251 -14.43 6.75 -0.42
C VAL A 251 -13.12 6.61 -1.16
N PHE A 252 -12.08 7.25 -0.61
CA PHE A 252 -10.71 7.08 -1.06
C PHE A 252 -9.79 6.97 0.16
N GLU A 253 -9.17 5.82 0.34
CA GLU A 253 -8.13 5.64 1.35
C GLU A 253 -6.88 5.08 0.67
N SER A 254 -5.74 5.70 0.91
CA SER A 254 -4.46 5.07 0.60
C SER A 254 -4.28 3.88 1.52
N TRP A 255 -3.91 2.73 0.99
CA TRP A 255 -3.67 1.53 1.79
C TRP A 255 -2.40 0.83 1.33
N TYR A 256 -1.82 0.04 2.21
CA TYR A 256 -0.51 -0.54 2.02
C TYR A 256 -0.55 -2.03 2.27
N ILE A 257 0.18 -2.78 1.43
CA ILE A 257 0.14 -4.23 1.35
C ILE A 257 1.54 -4.84 1.35
N VAL A 258 1.60 -6.05 1.86
CA VAL A 258 2.74 -6.95 1.69
C VAL A 258 2.35 -8.05 0.72
N LEU A 259 3.20 -8.26 -0.28
CA LEU A 259 3.01 -9.28 -1.31
C LEU A 259 4.29 -10.12 -1.44
N VAL A 260 4.12 -11.34 -1.90
CA VAL A 260 5.20 -12.29 -2.27
C VAL A 260 4.94 -12.83 -3.67
N PRO A 261 5.91 -13.52 -4.32
CA PRO A 261 5.69 -14.18 -5.61
C PRO A 261 4.50 -15.15 -5.55
N ALA A 262 3.73 -15.24 -6.62
CA ALA A 262 2.47 -15.99 -6.69
C ALA A 262 2.58 -17.45 -6.26
N LYS A 263 3.71 -18.12 -6.56
CA LYS A 263 3.93 -19.54 -6.25
C LYS A 263 4.42 -19.80 -4.82
N THR A 264 4.51 -18.77 -3.96
CA THR A 264 4.90 -18.94 -2.55
C THR A 264 3.93 -19.88 -1.84
N PRO A 265 4.44 -20.91 -1.13
CA PRO A 265 3.59 -21.89 -0.46
C PRO A 265 2.67 -21.25 0.58
N THR A 266 1.41 -21.71 0.64
CA THR A 266 0.42 -21.15 1.57
C THR A 266 0.86 -21.18 3.04
N PRO A 267 1.53 -22.24 3.57
CA PRO A 267 2.02 -22.18 4.95
C PRO A 267 3.01 -21.04 5.23
N VAL A 268 3.85 -20.71 4.24
CA VAL A 268 4.80 -19.60 4.34
C VAL A 268 4.06 -18.26 4.36
N VAL A 269 3.06 -18.08 3.49
CA VAL A 269 2.21 -16.87 3.46
C VAL A 269 1.47 -16.70 4.79
N THR A 270 0.88 -17.77 5.31
CA THR A 270 0.20 -17.75 6.62
C THR A 270 1.15 -17.35 7.75
N LYS A 271 2.36 -17.92 7.76
CA LYS A 271 3.37 -17.55 8.77
C LYS A 271 3.79 -16.09 8.68
N LEU A 272 4.04 -15.59 7.46
CA LEU A 272 4.35 -14.17 7.24
C LEU A 272 3.21 -13.27 7.69
N ASN A 273 1.95 -13.61 7.36
CA ASN A 273 0.78 -12.85 7.82
C ASN A 273 0.71 -12.79 9.35
N GLN A 274 0.88 -13.92 10.03
CA GLN A 274 0.89 -13.97 11.49
C GLN A 274 1.99 -13.07 12.09
N LEU A 275 3.21 -13.15 11.55
CA LEU A 275 4.34 -12.34 12.01
C LEU A 275 4.11 -10.85 11.78
N ILE A 276 3.54 -10.46 10.62
CA ILE A 276 3.22 -9.07 10.32
C ILE A 276 2.14 -8.58 11.28
N ASN A 277 1.03 -9.29 11.45
CA ASN A 277 -0.02 -8.89 12.37
C ASN A 277 0.50 -8.77 13.81
N GLN A 278 1.35 -9.70 14.25
CA GLN A 278 2.00 -9.60 15.56
C GLN A 278 2.93 -8.37 15.67
N ALA A 279 3.62 -8.00 14.59
CA ALA A 279 4.43 -6.78 14.55
C ALA A 279 3.56 -5.51 14.68
N LEU A 280 2.35 -5.54 14.15
CA LEU A 280 1.39 -4.44 14.23
C LEU A 280 0.72 -4.32 15.61
N ASP A 281 0.66 -5.39 16.38
CA ASP A 281 0.16 -5.37 17.77
C ASP A 281 1.10 -4.64 18.74
N ASN A 282 2.37 -4.44 18.36
CA ASN A 282 3.33 -3.74 19.19
C ASN A 282 2.95 -2.24 19.31
N PRO A 283 2.76 -1.70 20.54
CA PRO A 283 2.40 -0.29 20.75
C PRO A 283 3.37 0.71 20.12
N GLU A 284 4.68 0.42 20.10
CA GLU A 284 5.67 1.30 19.45
C GLU A 284 5.51 1.30 17.93
N THR A 285 5.13 0.16 17.33
CA THR A 285 4.77 0.09 15.92
C THR A 285 3.55 0.96 15.64
N GLN A 286 2.49 0.81 16.40
CA GLN A 286 1.25 1.60 16.24
C GLN A 286 1.52 3.10 16.39
N LYS A 287 2.30 3.49 17.39
CA LYS A 287 2.71 4.88 17.61
C LYS A 287 3.53 5.42 16.43
N ALA A 288 4.47 4.63 15.90
CA ALA A 288 5.26 5.02 14.74
C ALA A 288 4.40 5.20 13.49
N PHE A 289 3.40 4.33 13.25
CA PHE A 289 2.46 4.47 12.15
C PHE A 289 1.60 5.72 12.31
N LEU A 290 1.05 5.94 13.49
CA LEU A 290 0.24 7.13 13.77
C LEU A 290 1.03 8.42 13.56
N SER A 291 2.33 8.46 13.92
CA SER A 291 3.19 9.63 13.75
C SER A 291 3.43 10.02 12.28
N ILE A 292 3.23 9.09 11.35
CA ILE A 292 3.30 9.33 9.91
C ILE A 292 1.91 9.30 9.25
N GLY A 293 0.83 9.31 10.06
CA GLY A 293 -0.56 9.43 9.70
C GLY A 293 -1.19 8.24 9.04
N LEU A 294 -0.84 7.13 9.52
CA LEU A 294 -1.36 5.87 9.09
C LEU A 294 -2.09 5.19 10.24
N ASP A 295 -3.25 4.66 9.93
CA ASP A 295 -3.97 3.74 10.80
C ASP A 295 -3.50 2.32 10.51
N VAL A 296 -3.19 1.58 11.56
CA VAL A 296 -2.90 0.15 11.47
C VAL A 296 -4.19 -0.60 11.17
N ILE A 297 -4.12 -1.54 10.25
CA ILE A 297 -5.19 -2.50 9.98
C ILE A 297 -4.63 -3.92 10.02
N HIS A 298 -5.47 -4.87 10.42
CA HIS A 298 -5.14 -6.29 10.44
C HIS A 298 -5.99 -6.98 9.37
N ALA A 299 -5.35 -7.63 8.42
CA ALA A 299 -6.06 -8.36 7.37
C ALA A 299 -5.42 -9.73 7.14
N THR A 300 -6.27 -10.72 6.86
CA THR A 300 -5.80 -12.02 6.40
C THR A 300 -5.35 -11.95 4.92
N PRO A 301 -4.61 -12.96 4.43
CA PRO A 301 -4.27 -13.02 3.00
C PRO A 301 -5.52 -12.97 2.11
N GLU A 302 -6.58 -13.66 2.49
CA GLU A 302 -7.85 -13.74 1.74
C GLU A 302 -8.57 -12.38 1.73
N GLN A 303 -8.61 -11.68 2.86
CA GLN A 303 -9.18 -10.34 2.94
C GLN A 303 -8.39 -9.34 2.10
N THR A 304 -7.05 -9.45 2.13
CA THR A 304 -6.16 -8.61 1.33
C THR A 304 -6.38 -8.86 -0.16
N GLU A 305 -6.47 -10.12 -0.59
CA GLU A 305 -6.73 -10.49 -1.98
C GLU A 305 -8.09 -9.97 -2.45
N ALA A 306 -9.13 -10.13 -1.64
CA ALA A 306 -10.46 -9.59 -1.95
C ALA A 306 -10.43 -8.07 -2.14
N SER A 307 -9.68 -7.35 -1.29
CA SER A 307 -9.50 -5.90 -1.41
C SER A 307 -8.75 -5.52 -2.69
N ILE A 308 -7.70 -6.27 -3.08
CA ILE A 308 -6.95 -6.07 -4.33
C ILE A 308 -7.91 -6.20 -5.53
N LEU A 309 -8.72 -7.24 -5.56
CA LEU A 309 -9.66 -7.48 -6.67
C LEU A 309 -10.75 -6.40 -6.76
N ALA A 310 -11.29 -5.98 -5.62
CA ALA A 310 -12.28 -4.91 -5.55
C ALA A 310 -11.69 -3.56 -6.05
N GLU A 311 -10.50 -3.22 -5.59
CA GLU A 311 -9.76 -2.03 -6.03
C GLU A 311 -9.41 -2.09 -7.52
N GLN A 312 -8.94 -3.23 -8.01
CA GLN A 312 -8.66 -3.42 -9.43
C GLN A 312 -9.90 -3.11 -10.29
N LYS A 313 -11.06 -3.62 -9.89
CA LYS A 313 -12.32 -3.35 -10.60
C LYS A 313 -12.66 -1.86 -10.58
N LYS A 314 -12.62 -1.24 -9.38
CA LYS A 314 -12.90 0.18 -9.19
C LYS A 314 -12.03 1.07 -10.10
N TRP A 315 -10.72 0.81 -10.11
CA TRP A 315 -9.77 1.60 -10.92
C TRP A 315 -9.90 1.30 -12.41
N SER A 316 -10.18 0.04 -12.81
CA SER A 316 -10.46 -0.28 -14.22
C SER A 316 -11.63 0.51 -14.75
N ASP A 317 -12.71 0.58 -13.98
CA ASP A 317 -13.93 1.30 -14.38
C ASP A 317 -13.65 2.81 -14.46
N LEU A 318 -12.93 3.38 -13.49
CA LEU A 318 -12.57 4.81 -13.50
C LEU A 318 -11.63 5.16 -14.66
N VAL A 319 -10.53 4.42 -14.84
CA VAL A 319 -9.54 4.63 -15.91
C VAL A 319 -10.21 4.61 -17.29
N ARG A 320 -11.11 3.63 -17.51
CA ARG A 320 -11.89 3.57 -18.75
C ARG A 320 -12.79 4.78 -18.95
N LYS A 321 -13.45 5.23 -17.87
CA LYS A 321 -14.38 6.39 -17.90
C LYS A 321 -13.65 7.69 -18.22
N ILE A 322 -12.45 7.91 -17.68
CA ILE A 322 -11.68 9.15 -17.85
C ILE A 322 -10.64 9.07 -18.99
N GLY A 323 -10.48 7.91 -19.64
CA GLY A 323 -9.54 7.72 -20.74
C GLY A 323 -8.05 7.82 -20.33
N LEU A 324 -7.71 7.49 -19.07
CA LEU A 324 -6.34 7.59 -18.57
C LEU A 324 -5.48 6.44 -19.09
N GLN A 325 -4.50 6.76 -19.93
CA GLN A 325 -3.41 5.88 -20.37
C GLN A 325 -2.10 6.63 -20.28
N LEU A 326 -1.01 5.97 -19.86
CA LEU A 326 0.30 6.58 -19.63
C LEU A 326 1.43 5.94 -20.47
N ASP A 327 1.13 4.91 -21.30
CA ASP A 327 2.06 4.28 -22.25
C ASP A 327 1.42 3.89 -23.61
#